data_8ea2ba40e46109108712075279a183ca
#
_entry.id   8ea2ba40e46109108712075279a183ca
#
_cell.length_a   1.000
_cell.length_b   1.000
_cell.length_c   1.000
_cell.angle_alpha   90.00
_cell.angle_beta   90.00
_cell.angle_gamma   90.00
#
_symmetry.space_group_name_H-M   'P 1'
#
loop_
_entity.id
_entity.type
_entity.pdbx_description
1 polymer ?
#
loop_
_entity_poly.entity_id
_entity_poly.type
_entity_poly.pdbx_seq_one_letter_code
_entity_poly.pdbx_strand_id
1 'polypeptide(L)'
;MNKGLYDSSFEHDNCGIGAVVNIKGVKTHMTVSNALKIVEQLEHRAGKDAKGETGDGVGILTQVPYTFFKKSIKDFQLPKEGHYGVGQFFFPMNELERHQAMTMFEKIITKEGMTFLGWRKVETHKEVFYIGEKIAERKFAQI
;
A
#
# COMPACT_ATOMS: atom_id res chain seq x y z
N MET A 1 17.00 -12.46 -32.30
CA MET A 1 16.26 -11.95 -33.49
C MET A 1 14.80 -11.86 -33.08
N ASN A 2 14.27 -10.67 -32.89
CA ASN A 2 12.84 -10.47 -32.68
C ASN A 2 12.10 -10.81 -33.97
N LYS A 3 11.16 -11.75 -33.91
CA LYS A 3 10.33 -12.13 -35.03
C LYS A 3 9.01 -11.35 -34.97
N GLY A 4 8.82 -10.40 -35.89
CA GLY A 4 7.60 -9.62 -36.00
C GLY A 4 7.54 -8.42 -35.04
N LEU A 5 6.31 -8.03 -34.66
CA LEU A 5 6.03 -6.91 -33.77
C LEU A 5 6.11 -7.27 -32.28
N TYR A 6 6.40 -8.52 -31.95
CA TYR A 6 6.56 -8.99 -30.57
C TYR A 6 7.95 -8.64 -30.04
N ASP A 7 7.99 -7.92 -28.93
CA ASP A 7 9.21 -7.64 -28.16
C ASP A 7 8.99 -8.05 -26.71
N SER A 8 9.76 -9.04 -26.26
CA SER A 8 9.67 -9.58 -24.89
C SER A 8 10.00 -8.56 -23.80
N SER A 9 10.64 -7.44 -24.14
CA SER A 9 10.91 -6.38 -23.15
C SER A 9 9.64 -5.60 -22.76
N PHE A 10 8.57 -5.71 -23.56
CA PHE A 10 7.25 -5.14 -23.25
C PHE A 10 6.28 -6.17 -22.66
N GLU A 11 6.72 -7.41 -22.48
CA GLU A 11 5.91 -8.44 -21.83
C GLU A 11 5.91 -8.19 -20.33
N HIS A 12 4.78 -7.64 -19.84
CA HIS A 12 4.52 -7.43 -18.43
C HIS A 12 3.39 -8.37 -17.99
N ASP A 13 3.41 -8.71 -16.71
CA ASP A 13 2.41 -9.59 -16.13
C ASP A 13 0.99 -9.07 -16.34
N ASN A 14 0.04 -9.99 -16.50
CA ASN A 14 -1.35 -9.65 -16.73
C ASN A 14 -1.99 -9.08 -15.47
N CYS A 15 -2.39 -7.81 -15.51
CA CYS A 15 -3.13 -7.18 -14.43
C CYS A 15 -4.65 -7.28 -14.65
N GLY A 16 -5.39 -7.49 -13.58
CA GLY A 16 -6.83 -7.31 -13.54
C GLY A 16 -7.17 -6.01 -12.80
N ILE A 17 -8.01 -5.17 -13.38
CA ILE A 17 -8.44 -3.91 -12.78
C ILE A 17 -9.96 -3.86 -12.75
N GLY A 18 -10.52 -3.39 -11.65
CA GLY A 18 -11.93 -3.09 -11.52
C GLY A 18 -12.15 -1.82 -10.71
N ALA A 19 -13.30 -1.21 -10.89
CA ALA A 19 -13.66 0.01 -10.17
C ALA A 19 -15.11 -0.03 -9.70
N VAL A 20 -15.36 0.54 -8.53
CA VAL A 20 -16.68 0.77 -7.99
C VAL A 20 -16.78 2.19 -7.45
N VAL A 21 -17.87 2.88 -7.77
CA VAL A 21 -18.08 4.25 -7.33
C VAL A 21 -19.53 4.45 -6.87
N ASN A 22 -19.71 5.22 -5.81
CA ASN A 22 -21.02 5.71 -5.42
C ASN A 22 -21.27 7.05 -6.11
N ILE A 23 -22.20 7.11 -7.06
CA ILE A 23 -22.50 8.30 -7.87
C ILE A 23 -22.94 9.49 -7.00
N LYS A 24 -23.58 9.23 -5.86
CA LYS A 24 -24.03 10.26 -4.92
C LYS A 24 -22.93 10.69 -3.95
N GLY A 25 -21.71 10.15 -4.06
CA GLY A 25 -20.58 10.46 -3.17
C GLY A 25 -20.76 10.01 -1.72
N VAL A 26 -21.72 9.14 -1.44
CA VAL A 26 -21.96 8.65 -0.08
C VAL A 26 -20.92 7.60 0.27
N LYS A 27 -20.17 7.83 1.34
CA LYS A 27 -19.15 6.92 1.86
C LYS A 27 -19.82 5.77 2.61
N THR A 28 -19.68 4.55 2.11
CA THR A 28 -20.25 3.35 2.74
C THR A 28 -19.24 2.22 2.79
N HIS A 29 -19.34 1.38 3.82
CA HIS A 29 -18.57 0.14 3.90
C HIS A 29 -18.88 -0.80 2.74
N MET A 30 -20.11 -0.79 2.21
CA MET A 30 -20.52 -1.61 1.07
C MET A 30 -19.66 -1.32 -0.17
N THR A 31 -19.30 -0.05 -0.42
CA THR A 31 -18.43 0.32 -1.55
C THR A 31 -17.05 -0.35 -1.40
N VAL A 32 -16.48 -0.36 -0.20
CA VAL A 32 -15.20 -1.03 0.10
C VAL A 32 -15.34 -2.55 -0.06
N SER A 33 -16.40 -3.14 0.49
CA SER A 33 -16.66 -4.58 0.35
C SER A 33 -16.81 -5.01 -1.10
N ASN A 34 -17.46 -4.19 -1.93
CA ASN A 34 -17.59 -4.47 -3.36
C ASN A 34 -16.24 -4.36 -4.09
N ALA A 35 -15.37 -3.42 -3.70
CA ALA A 35 -14.02 -3.33 -4.25
C ALA A 35 -13.19 -4.57 -3.89
N LEU A 36 -13.28 -5.08 -2.67
CA LEU A 36 -12.63 -6.33 -2.25
C LEU A 36 -13.16 -7.53 -3.04
N LYS A 37 -14.47 -7.63 -3.25
CA LYS A 37 -15.05 -8.70 -4.09
C LYS A 37 -14.57 -8.67 -5.53
N ILE A 38 -14.36 -7.47 -6.10
CA ILE A 38 -13.76 -7.35 -7.45
C ILE A 38 -12.38 -7.99 -7.45
N VAL A 39 -11.55 -7.68 -6.45
CA VAL A 39 -10.20 -8.24 -6.32
C VAL A 39 -10.24 -9.77 -6.20
N GLU A 40 -11.10 -10.33 -5.36
CA GLU A 40 -11.29 -11.77 -5.23
C GLU A 40 -11.69 -12.43 -6.56
N GLN A 41 -12.61 -11.82 -7.30
CA GLN A 41 -13.06 -12.33 -8.61
C GLN A 41 -11.99 -12.24 -9.70
N LEU A 42 -10.98 -11.40 -9.53
CA LEU A 42 -9.84 -11.28 -10.45
C LEU A 42 -8.71 -12.28 -10.16
N GLU A 43 -8.87 -13.19 -9.21
CA GLU A 43 -7.85 -14.21 -8.84
C GLU A 43 -7.37 -15.01 -10.03
N HIS A 44 -8.25 -15.32 -10.98
CA HIS A 44 -7.90 -16.07 -12.21
C HIS A 44 -6.94 -15.32 -13.14
N ARG A 45 -6.69 -14.04 -12.89
CA ARG A 45 -5.72 -13.19 -13.60
C ARG A 45 -4.48 -12.89 -12.77
N ALA A 46 -4.39 -13.39 -11.55
CA ALA A 46 -3.24 -13.19 -10.69
C ALA A 46 -2.13 -14.17 -11.08
N GLY A 47 -0.89 -13.68 -11.16
CA GLY A 47 0.30 -14.52 -11.21
C GLY A 47 0.48 -15.21 -9.87
N LYS A 48 0.74 -16.51 -9.89
CA LYS A 48 1.06 -17.32 -8.71
C LYS A 48 2.37 -18.04 -8.91
N ASP A 49 3.10 -18.30 -7.84
CA ASP A 49 4.28 -19.14 -7.88
C ASP A 49 3.93 -20.60 -8.20
N ALA A 50 4.95 -21.42 -8.44
CA ALA A 50 4.77 -22.85 -8.78
C ALA A 50 4.04 -23.65 -7.70
N LYS A 51 4.05 -23.20 -6.45
CA LYS A 51 3.37 -23.83 -5.32
C LYS A 51 1.96 -23.26 -5.11
N GLY A 52 1.62 -22.12 -5.75
CA GLY A 52 0.36 -21.41 -5.57
C GLY A 52 0.21 -20.70 -4.23
N GLU A 53 1.31 -20.54 -3.48
CA GLU A 53 1.33 -19.95 -2.13
C GLU A 53 1.58 -18.45 -2.15
N THR A 54 2.30 -17.95 -3.15
CA THR A 54 2.59 -16.52 -3.31
C THR A 54 2.16 -16.03 -4.69
N GLY A 55 1.84 -14.76 -4.79
CA GLY A 55 1.41 -14.10 -6.02
C GLY A 55 2.04 -12.72 -6.18
N ASP A 56 1.76 -12.07 -7.31
CA ASP A 56 2.31 -10.76 -7.68
C ASP A 56 1.80 -9.62 -6.78
N GLY A 57 0.84 -9.91 -5.94
CA GLY A 57 0.24 -8.96 -5.04
C GLY A 57 -1.10 -8.43 -5.54
N VAL A 58 -1.79 -7.78 -4.61
CA VAL A 58 -3.15 -7.28 -4.82
C VAL A 58 -3.36 -6.05 -3.95
N GLY A 59 -4.23 -5.15 -4.38
CA GLY A 59 -4.54 -3.98 -3.58
C GLY A 59 -5.82 -3.30 -4.02
N ILE A 60 -6.33 -2.44 -3.15
CA ILE A 60 -7.42 -1.53 -3.46
C ILE A 60 -6.97 -0.09 -3.21
N LEU A 61 -7.43 0.81 -4.05
CA LEU A 61 -7.26 2.24 -3.87
C LEU A 61 -8.56 2.82 -3.33
N THR A 62 -8.50 3.47 -2.18
CA THR A 62 -9.66 4.11 -1.54
C THR A 62 -9.36 5.57 -1.22
N GLN A 63 -10.39 6.33 -0.94
CA GLN A 63 -10.19 7.64 -0.31
C GLN A 63 -9.56 7.48 1.07
N VAL A 64 -8.75 8.48 1.48
CA VAL A 64 -8.15 8.51 2.81
C VAL A 64 -9.25 8.50 3.88
N PRO A 65 -9.30 7.49 4.77
CA PRO A 65 -10.41 7.33 5.73
C PRO A 65 -10.24 8.27 6.93
N TYR A 66 -10.70 9.49 6.80
CA TYR A 66 -10.58 10.55 7.82
C TYR A 66 -11.03 10.11 9.21
N THR A 67 -12.21 9.50 9.32
CA THR A 67 -12.76 9.06 10.61
C THR A 67 -11.88 8.02 11.30
N PHE A 68 -11.27 7.10 10.53
CA PHE A 68 -10.33 6.12 11.05
C PHE A 68 -9.08 6.80 11.60
N PHE A 69 -8.44 7.67 10.83
CA PHE A 69 -7.23 8.37 11.26
C PHE A 69 -7.49 9.28 12.46
N LYS A 70 -8.61 9.99 12.48
CA LYS A 70 -9.01 10.83 13.62
C LYS A 70 -9.18 10.03 14.93
N LYS A 71 -9.62 8.77 14.84
CA LYS A 71 -9.76 7.89 16.02
C LYS A 71 -8.44 7.25 16.42
N SER A 72 -7.59 6.88 15.47
CA SER A 72 -6.35 6.13 15.73
C SER A 72 -5.16 7.01 16.07
N ILE A 73 -5.15 8.27 15.64
CA ILE A 73 -4.07 9.21 15.94
C ILE A 73 -4.44 10.03 17.17
N LYS A 74 -3.57 9.97 18.19
CA LYS A 74 -3.74 10.71 19.45
C LYS A 74 -2.59 11.68 19.72
N ASP A 75 -1.46 11.49 19.03
CA ASP A 75 -0.21 12.19 19.33
C ASP A 75 -0.12 13.54 18.62
N PHE A 76 -0.92 13.77 17.60
CA PHE A 76 -0.98 15.04 16.87
C PHE A 76 -2.37 15.29 16.29
N GLN A 77 -2.64 16.56 16.00
CA GLN A 77 -3.94 16.97 15.46
C GLN A 77 -3.95 16.84 13.92
N LEU A 78 -4.94 16.12 13.40
CA LEU A 78 -5.17 16.05 11.96
C LEU A 78 -5.81 17.34 11.42
N PRO A 79 -5.37 17.83 10.27
CA PRO A 79 -6.08 18.86 9.52
C PRO A 79 -7.49 18.40 9.10
N LYS A 80 -8.23 19.31 8.50
CA LYS A 80 -9.54 18.99 7.90
C LYS A 80 -9.39 17.88 6.85
N GLU A 81 -10.47 17.11 6.67
CA GLU A 81 -10.55 16.11 5.62
C GLU A 81 -10.16 16.68 4.25
N GLY A 82 -9.33 15.97 3.52
CA GLY A 82 -8.81 16.38 2.20
C GLY A 82 -7.61 17.34 2.24
N HIS A 83 -7.15 17.78 3.43
CA HIS A 83 -6.01 18.69 3.58
C HIS A 83 -4.74 18.01 4.12
N TYR A 84 -4.63 16.72 4.01
CA TYR A 84 -3.44 15.95 4.39
C TYR A 84 -3.29 14.71 3.50
N GLY A 85 -2.07 14.21 3.40
CA GLY A 85 -1.74 12.95 2.75
C GLY A 85 -1.29 11.90 3.78
N VAL A 86 -1.34 10.65 3.39
CA VAL A 86 -0.87 9.51 4.19
C VAL A 86 0.09 8.68 3.34
N GLY A 87 1.24 8.34 3.90
CA GLY A 87 2.20 7.43 3.30
C GLY A 87 2.35 6.16 4.15
N GLN A 88 2.53 5.02 3.49
CA GLN A 88 2.88 3.76 4.14
C GLN A 88 4.36 3.49 3.87
N PHE A 89 5.14 3.31 4.94
CA PHE A 89 6.59 3.13 4.84
C PHE A 89 7.01 1.78 5.42
N PHE A 90 7.99 1.18 4.78
CA PHE A 90 8.63 -0.05 5.20
C PHE A 90 10.10 0.25 5.48
N PHE A 91 10.46 0.32 6.74
CA PHE A 91 11.80 0.68 7.18
C PHE A 91 12.64 -0.54 7.59
N PRO A 92 13.98 -0.43 7.56
CA PRO A 92 14.86 -1.44 8.12
C PRO A 92 14.53 -1.73 9.60
N MET A 93 14.78 -2.96 10.03
CA MET A 93 14.63 -3.34 11.45
C MET A 93 15.71 -2.73 12.34
N ASN A 94 16.87 -2.39 11.76
CA ASN A 94 17.95 -1.69 12.47
C ASN A 94 17.46 -0.30 12.91
N GLU A 95 17.56 0.00 14.19
CA GLU A 95 17.05 1.25 14.78
C GLU A 95 17.76 2.49 14.26
N LEU A 96 19.08 2.42 14.06
CA LEU A 96 19.87 3.54 13.55
C LEU A 96 19.49 3.87 12.11
N GLU A 97 19.44 2.87 11.24
CA GLU A 97 19.06 3.03 9.82
C GLU A 97 17.62 3.54 9.69
N ARG A 98 16.72 2.99 10.50
CA ARG A 98 15.33 3.44 10.56
C ARG A 98 15.22 4.92 10.94
N HIS A 99 15.90 5.31 12.01
CA HIS A 99 15.90 6.70 12.48
C HIS A 99 16.48 7.66 11.43
N GLN A 100 17.57 7.27 10.78
CA GLN A 100 18.17 8.06 9.70
C GLN A 100 17.21 8.22 8.51
N ALA A 101 16.53 7.15 8.09
CA ALA A 101 15.56 7.19 7.01
C ALA A 101 14.36 8.07 7.34
N MET A 102 13.82 7.97 8.56
CA MET A 102 12.73 8.81 9.04
C MET A 102 13.13 10.29 9.04
N THR A 103 14.28 10.61 9.60
CA THR A 103 14.81 11.99 9.64
C THR A 103 15.04 12.55 8.23
N MET A 104 15.54 11.72 7.32
CA MET A 104 15.73 12.14 5.92
C MET A 104 14.40 12.47 5.25
N PHE A 105 13.40 11.62 5.46
CA PHE A 105 12.07 11.83 4.90
C PHE A 105 11.40 13.11 5.42
N GLU A 106 11.50 13.39 6.72
CA GLU A 106 11.00 14.63 7.33
C GLU A 106 11.65 15.88 6.72
N LYS A 107 12.96 15.82 6.49
CA LYS A 107 13.68 16.90 5.82
C LYS A 107 13.21 17.11 4.37
N ILE A 108 12.96 16.03 3.64
CA ILE A 108 12.44 16.10 2.27
C ILE A 108 11.06 16.75 2.25
N ILE A 109 10.14 16.32 3.11
CA ILE A 109 8.81 16.91 3.25
C ILE A 109 8.90 18.42 3.45
N THR A 110 9.74 18.85 4.39
CA THR A 110 9.94 20.26 4.69
C THR A 110 10.54 21.03 3.49
N LYS A 111 11.51 20.42 2.81
CA LYS A 111 12.14 21.00 1.61
C LYS A 111 11.14 21.21 0.47
N GLU A 112 10.18 20.28 0.33
CA GLU A 112 9.11 20.36 -0.68
C GLU A 112 7.95 21.31 -0.25
N GLY A 113 8.13 22.09 0.81
CA GLY A 113 7.14 23.07 1.27
C GLY A 113 5.92 22.47 1.96
N MET A 114 5.99 21.20 2.35
CA MET A 114 4.93 20.52 3.07
C MET A 114 5.20 20.53 4.59
N THR A 115 4.14 20.34 5.37
CA THR A 115 4.25 20.20 6.83
C THR A 115 4.19 18.74 7.21
N PHE A 116 5.23 18.26 7.87
CA PHE A 116 5.21 16.92 8.46
C PHE A 116 4.31 16.94 9.71
N LEU A 117 3.34 16.02 9.76
CA LEU A 117 2.38 15.94 10.87
C LEU A 117 2.81 14.96 11.96
N GLY A 118 3.38 13.83 11.58
CA GLY A 118 3.84 12.83 12.52
C GLY A 118 3.89 11.42 11.94
N TRP A 119 4.46 10.51 12.71
CA TRP A 119 4.53 9.08 12.44
C TRP A 119 3.47 8.32 13.24
N ARG A 120 2.86 7.33 12.63
CA ARG A 120 1.96 6.39 13.30
C ARG A 120 2.46 4.96 13.10
N LYS A 121 2.73 4.27 14.18
CA LYS A 121 3.07 2.85 14.10
C LYS A 121 1.86 2.05 13.61
N VAL A 122 2.08 1.19 12.63
CA VAL A 122 1.08 0.25 12.12
C VAL A 122 1.23 -1.07 12.88
N GLU A 123 0.12 -1.58 13.39
CA GLU A 123 0.09 -2.92 13.97
C GLU A 123 0.23 -3.96 12.85
N THR A 124 1.11 -4.93 13.06
CA THR A 124 1.41 -5.99 12.08
C THR A 124 1.22 -7.35 12.71
N HIS A 125 0.59 -8.25 11.96
CA HIS A 125 0.45 -9.66 12.32
C HIS A 125 1.43 -10.48 11.49
N LYS A 126 2.52 -10.93 12.09
CA LYS A 126 3.60 -11.66 11.40
C LYS A 126 3.21 -13.07 10.95
N GLU A 127 2.13 -13.60 11.51
CA GLU A 127 1.76 -15.02 11.36
C GLU A 127 0.92 -15.32 10.11
N VAL A 128 0.50 -14.31 9.36
CA VAL A 128 -0.49 -14.43 8.28
C VAL A 128 0.12 -14.27 6.88
N PHE A 129 1.41 -13.99 6.76
CA PHE A 129 2.02 -13.69 5.47
C PHE A 129 2.92 -14.83 4.98
N TYR A 130 2.52 -15.48 3.90
CA TYR A 130 3.41 -16.23 3.04
C TYR A 130 4.20 -15.24 2.18
N ILE A 131 5.48 -15.11 2.45
CA ILE A 131 6.40 -14.29 1.68
C ILE A 131 7.32 -15.24 0.94
N GLY A 132 7.48 -15.05 -0.37
CA GLY A 132 8.39 -15.86 -1.18
C GLY A 132 9.81 -15.92 -0.58
N GLU A 133 10.49 -17.04 -0.72
CA GLU A 133 11.78 -17.34 -0.05
C GLU A 133 12.82 -16.21 -0.17
N LYS A 134 12.91 -15.54 -1.33
CA LYS A 134 13.86 -14.45 -1.56
C LYS A 134 13.53 -13.15 -0.79
N ILE A 135 12.28 -12.96 -0.40
CA ILE A 135 11.82 -11.76 0.33
C ILE A 135 11.80 -12.02 1.82
N ALA A 136 11.69 -13.27 2.25
CA ALA A 136 11.71 -13.67 3.67
C ALA A 136 13.01 -13.30 4.38
N GLU A 137 14.11 -13.12 3.65
CA GLU A 137 15.40 -12.67 4.20
C GLU A 137 15.41 -11.18 4.59
N ARG A 138 14.48 -10.36 4.07
CA ARG A 138 14.39 -8.94 4.39
C ARG A 138 13.27 -8.68 5.37
N LYS A 139 13.63 -8.28 6.59
CA LYS A 139 12.68 -7.85 7.61
C LYS A 139 12.50 -6.34 7.54
N PHE A 140 11.25 -5.88 7.52
CA PHE A 140 10.91 -4.46 7.50
C PHE A 140 10.06 -4.09 8.72
N ALA A 141 10.23 -2.87 9.24
CA ALA A 141 9.29 -2.27 10.18
C ALA A 141 8.29 -1.42 9.38
N GLN A 142 7.01 -1.54 9.68
CA GLN A 142 5.97 -0.67 9.13
C GLN A 142 5.68 0.46 10.13
N ILE A 143 5.68 1.69 9.65
CA ILE A 143 5.42 2.88 10.46
C ILE A 143 4.46 3.81 9.75
#